data_42287bf5482ef1453c868fe65a2595a7
#
_entry.id   42287bf5482ef1453c868fe65a2595a7
#
_cell.length_a   1.000
_cell.length_b   1.000
_cell.length_c   1.000
_cell.angle_alpha   90.00
_cell.angle_beta   90.00
_cell.angle_gamma   90.00
#
_symmetry.space_group_name_H-M   'P 1'
#
loop_
_entity.id
_entity.type
_entity.pdbx_description
1 polymer ?
#
loop_
_entity_poly.entity_id
_entity_poly.type
_entity_poly.pdbx_seq_one_letter_code
_entity_poly.pdbx_strand_id
1 'polypeptide(L)'
;MFEGKDKLYGVKKDAPLVLGVGNNEYFLSSDISAFLAYTKEHIFLEDNEIVEIGDSFNVYYNGIIIPKKTETATYDIESAQKGGYEHFMLKEIEEQEEVAKKLYAKYIVNDSEFSDSVVDLSKYKRIDFVGCGSAYHAALIGKYFIDKYATSRDFYSNVYNASEYRYSNHYFDKDVLVVVLSQSGETADTLASLRMCKNEGVDTLAIVNVISSTIAREADMVMPMLAGPEICVATTKGYFSQSYICSLLVLKLMYRNRIIDKKELVRIFEEFKKLPKFIKEVIEKVDYLKVAKSIYKEKDMYYIGRGIDIYSCYEASLKLKEISYIHSECFTAGELKHGPIALISKNTPVISLLTEFSVSEKTISNIIEAKSRGAKIITIRKESINIDKNVSDYDIVVPLTSEYCQNLVVMVACQLLAYNVAKLNKCDIDKPRNLAKSVTVE
;
A
#
# COMPACT_ATOMS: atom_id res chain seq x y z
N MET A 1 26.14 -10.84 23.67
CA MET A 1 27.05 -10.52 24.79
C MET A 1 28.24 -11.48 24.78
N PHE A 2 29.46 -10.98 24.98
CA PHE A 2 30.63 -11.86 25.16
C PHE A 2 30.78 -12.17 26.64
N GLU A 3 31.07 -13.41 26.96
CA GLU A 3 31.27 -13.86 28.36
C GLU A 3 32.38 -13.03 29.06
N GLY A 4 32.05 -12.43 30.19
CA GLY A 4 32.99 -11.61 30.97
C GLY A 4 33.15 -10.14 30.54
N LYS A 5 32.27 -9.61 29.69
CA LYS A 5 32.21 -8.16 29.35
C LYS A 5 30.80 -7.63 29.56
N ASP A 6 30.65 -6.58 30.36
CA ASP A 6 29.38 -5.84 30.55
C ASP A 6 29.10 -4.91 29.36
N LYS A 7 29.15 -5.47 28.14
CA LYS A 7 28.94 -4.74 26.91
C LYS A 7 28.03 -5.52 25.95
N LEU A 8 27.13 -4.80 25.30
CA LEU A 8 26.29 -5.32 24.21
C LEU A 8 26.85 -4.80 22.87
N TYR A 9 26.92 -5.68 21.90
CA TYR A 9 27.33 -5.31 20.53
C TYR A 9 26.22 -5.58 19.56
N GLY A 10 25.92 -4.61 18.67
CA GLY A 10 25.04 -4.75 17.53
C GLY A 10 25.84 -4.55 16.25
N VAL A 11 25.58 -5.38 15.25
CA VAL A 11 26.20 -5.27 13.92
C VAL A 11 25.08 -5.17 12.90
N LYS A 12 25.15 -4.14 12.05
CA LYS A 12 24.21 -3.97 10.95
C LYS A 12 24.84 -4.48 9.67
N LYS A 13 24.12 -5.38 8.99
CA LYS A 13 24.39 -5.80 7.61
C LYS A 13 23.07 -6.18 6.96
N ASP A 14 22.71 -5.55 5.88
CA ASP A 14 21.49 -5.74 5.11
C ASP A 14 20.21 -5.44 5.93
N ALA A 15 19.89 -6.23 6.96
CA ALA A 15 18.73 -6.01 7.82
C ALA A 15 18.85 -4.72 8.65
N PRO A 16 17.76 -3.95 8.85
CA PRO A 16 17.77 -2.71 9.62
C PRO A 16 18.18 -2.98 11.07
N LEU A 17 18.97 -2.05 11.64
CA LEU A 17 19.32 -2.01 13.05
C LEU A 17 19.31 -0.56 13.52
N VAL A 18 18.55 -0.29 14.57
CA VAL A 18 18.37 1.04 15.16
C VAL A 18 18.81 1.01 16.60
N LEU A 19 19.61 2.01 17.00
CA LEU A 19 19.97 2.27 18.39
C LEU A 19 18.98 3.30 18.96
N GLY A 20 18.18 2.92 19.95
CA GLY A 20 17.41 3.85 20.79
C GLY A 20 18.29 4.42 21.88
N VAL A 21 18.25 5.75 22.06
CA VAL A 21 19.03 6.48 23.06
C VAL A 21 18.09 7.02 24.13
N GLY A 22 18.02 6.34 25.26
CA GLY A 22 17.22 6.72 26.42
C GLY A 22 18.01 7.46 27.51
N ASN A 23 17.34 7.71 28.64
CA ASN A 23 17.99 8.33 29.80
C ASN A 23 18.73 7.25 30.62
N ASN A 24 20.03 7.15 30.43
CA ASN A 24 20.91 6.10 31.02
C ASN A 24 20.54 4.67 30.58
N GLU A 25 19.94 4.52 29.42
CA GLU A 25 19.59 3.22 28.85
C GLU A 25 19.65 3.27 27.31
N TYR A 26 19.92 2.13 26.72
CA TYR A 26 20.03 1.98 25.25
C TYR A 26 19.24 0.77 24.77
N PHE A 27 18.72 0.87 23.58
CA PHE A 27 17.89 -0.17 22.96
C PHE A 27 18.47 -0.53 21.60
N LEU A 28 18.44 -1.81 21.25
CA LEU A 28 18.73 -2.27 19.89
C LEU A 28 17.51 -3.00 19.34
N SER A 29 17.03 -2.55 18.18
CA SER A 29 15.91 -3.17 17.50
C SER A 29 16.02 -2.98 15.99
N SER A 30 15.27 -3.76 15.25
CA SER A 30 15.09 -3.57 13.80
C SER A 30 14.13 -2.41 13.46
N ASP A 31 13.35 -1.93 14.44
CA ASP A 31 12.36 -0.86 14.24
C ASP A 31 12.22 0.01 15.47
N ILE A 32 11.99 1.31 15.27
CA ILE A 32 11.85 2.32 16.34
C ILE A 32 10.67 2.01 17.27
N SER A 33 9.58 1.45 16.75
CA SER A 33 8.37 1.17 17.52
C SER A 33 8.60 0.26 18.72
N ALA A 34 9.65 -0.57 18.69
CA ALA A 34 9.99 -1.50 19.77
C ALA A 34 10.41 -0.79 21.06
N PHE A 35 11.00 0.41 20.97
CA PHE A 35 11.46 1.18 22.13
C PHE A 35 10.86 2.58 22.24
N LEU A 36 9.89 2.91 21.39
CA LEU A 36 9.24 4.22 21.37
C LEU A 36 8.58 4.60 22.71
N ALA A 37 8.20 3.60 23.51
CA ALA A 37 7.67 3.76 24.86
C ALA A 37 8.71 4.31 25.87
N TYR A 38 9.99 4.19 25.56
CA TYR A 38 11.09 4.55 26.44
C TYR A 38 11.84 5.78 25.94
N THR A 39 12.03 5.89 24.62
CA THR A 39 12.69 7.03 24.00
C THR A 39 12.23 7.26 22.56
N LYS A 40 12.19 8.55 22.15
CA LYS A 40 12.02 8.96 20.75
C LYS A 40 13.35 9.18 20.03
N GLU A 41 14.43 9.31 20.81
CA GLU A 41 15.77 9.56 20.28
C GLU A 41 16.38 8.26 19.77
N HIS A 42 16.87 8.28 18.52
CA HIS A 42 17.41 7.09 17.88
C HIS A 42 18.50 7.40 16.86
N ILE A 43 19.25 6.37 16.51
CA ILE A 43 20.31 6.40 15.49
C ILE A 43 20.11 5.19 14.57
N PHE A 44 19.93 5.42 13.28
CA PHE A 44 20.00 4.36 12.28
C PHE A 44 21.46 3.98 12.02
N LEU A 45 21.74 2.68 12.11
CA LEU A 45 23.04 2.16 11.71
C LEU A 45 23.09 1.90 10.21
N GLU A 46 24.26 2.11 9.62
CA GLU A 46 24.53 1.80 8.21
C GLU A 46 25.17 0.41 8.06
N ASP A 47 25.21 -0.12 6.85
CA ASP A 47 25.83 -1.41 6.57
C ASP A 47 27.30 -1.44 6.99
N ASN A 48 27.67 -2.54 7.67
CA ASN A 48 28.99 -2.78 8.25
C ASN A 48 29.35 -1.88 9.45
N GLU A 49 28.41 -1.15 10.00
CA GLU A 49 28.60 -0.46 11.28
C GLU A 49 28.37 -1.42 12.45
N ILE A 50 29.17 -1.23 13.48
CA ILE A 50 29.12 -1.96 14.75
C ILE A 50 28.85 -0.96 15.85
N VAL A 51 27.79 -1.16 16.62
CA VAL A 51 27.56 -0.40 17.85
C VAL A 51 28.00 -1.21 19.03
N GLU A 52 28.79 -0.57 19.92
CA GLU A 52 29.15 -1.06 21.23
C GLU A 52 28.39 -0.25 22.27
N ILE A 53 27.70 -0.92 23.18
CA ILE A 53 26.92 -0.31 24.27
C ILE A 53 27.48 -0.81 25.61
N GLY A 54 27.79 0.13 26.47
CA GLY A 54 28.15 -0.05 27.87
C GLY A 54 27.54 1.09 28.67
N ASP A 55 28.34 1.79 29.51
CA ASP A 55 27.92 3.03 30.20
C ASP A 55 27.59 4.17 29.21
N SER A 56 28.17 4.09 28.03
CA SER A 56 27.89 4.91 26.85
C SER A 56 27.91 4.04 25.61
N PHE A 57 27.59 4.61 24.43
CA PHE A 57 27.71 3.88 23.19
C PHE A 57 28.78 4.47 22.27
N ASN A 58 29.37 3.62 21.44
CA ASN A 58 30.23 4.01 20.34
C ASN A 58 29.77 3.27 19.05
N VAL A 59 29.83 3.98 17.93
CA VAL A 59 29.61 3.35 16.62
C VAL A 59 30.92 3.27 15.87
N TYR A 60 31.23 2.10 15.36
CA TYR A 60 32.47 1.80 14.63
C TYR A 60 32.11 1.50 13.15
N TYR A 61 32.96 1.99 12.27
CA TYR A 61 33.03 1.57 10.88
C TYR A 61 34.49 1.24 10.52
N ASN A 62 34.74 0.03 10.04
CA ASN A 62 36.10 -0.48 9.76
C ASN A 62 37.05 -0.33 10.97
N GLY A 63 36.56 -0.52 12.19
CA GLY A 63 37.33 -0.43 13.40
C GLY A 63 37.63 1.00 13.93
N ILE A 64 37.11 2.02 13.25
CA ILE A 64 37.27 3.43 13.63
C ILE A 64 35.95 3.94 14.22
N ILE A 65 36.00 4.66 15.33
CA ILE A 65 34.83 5.32 15.92
C ILE A 65 34.37 6.44 14.99
N ILE A 66 33.10 6.41 14.62
CA ILE A 66 32.48 7.44 13.81
C ILE A 66 31.40 8.20 14.60
N PRO A 67 31.29 9.53 14.43
CA PRO A 67 30.21 10.29 15.04
C PRO A 67 28.89 10.00 14.33
N LYS A 68 27.83 9.77 15.12
CA LYS A 68 26.46 9.61 14.62
C LYS A 68 25.56 10.71 15.19
N LYS A 69 24.66 11.23 14.32
CA LYS A 69 23.64 12.18 14.74
C LYS A 69 22.42 11.43 15.24
N THR A 70 21.93 11.82 16.41
CA THR A 70 20.66 11.35 16.95
C THR A 70 19.52 12.03 16.22
N GLU A 71 18.50 11.28 15.84
CA GLU A 71 17.26 11.72 15.26
C GLU A 71 16.11 11.53 16.26
N THR A 72 15.05 12.35 16.14
CA THR A 72 13.88 12.25 16.99
C THR A 72 12.72 11.70 16.19
N ALA A 73 12.06 10.63 16.66
CA ALA A 73 10.90 10.05 16.02
C ALA A 73 9.75 11.07 15.92
N THR A 74 9.13 11.17 14.75
CA THR A 74 8.09 12.14 14.46
C THR A 74 6.69 11.73 14.93
N TYR A 75 6.55 10.50 15.44
CA TYR A 75 5.29 9.97 15.97
C TYR A 75 5.45 9.59 17.45
N ASP A 76 4.32 9.53 18.18
CA ASP A 76 4.28 9.27 19.61
C ASP A 76 3.76 7.87 19.95
N ILE A 77 3.81 7.55 21.25
CA ILE A 77 3.36 6.26 21.79
C ILE A 77 1.87 6.05 21.55
N GLU A 78 1.03 7.09 21.62
CA GLU A 78 -0.43 6.96 21.46
C GLU A 78 -0.76 6.46 20.07
N SER A 79 -0.05 6.93 19.05
CA SER A 79 -0.23 6.46 17.67
C SER A 79 0.23 5.02 17.47
N ALA A 80 1.19 4.53 18.26
CA ALA A 80 1.67 3.14 18.25
C ALA A 80 0.89 2.20 19.18
N GLN A 81 -0.13 2.68 19.91
CA GLN A 81 -1.01 1.88 20.76
C GLN A 81 -2.33 1.53 20.08
N LYS A 82 -2.98 0.44 20.51
CA LYS A 82 -4.29 0.04 19.97
C LYS A 82 -5.41 1.05 20.21
N GLY A 83 -5.29 1.93 21.22
CA GLY A 83 -6.28 2.99 21.48
C GLY A 83 -7.70 2.49 21.74
N GLY A 84 -7.85 1.31 22.37
CA GLY A 84 -9.15 0.68 22.63
C GLY A 84 -9.66 -0.23 21.52
N TYR A 85 -9.01 -0.30 20.38
CA TYR A 85 -9.35 -1.25 19.32
C TYR A 85 -8.95 -2.69 19.68
N GLU A 86 -9.73 -3.65 19.21
CA GLU A 86 -9.42 -5.07 19.39
C GLU A 86 -8.13 -5.46 18.64
N HIS A 87 -7.94 -4.94 17.42
CA HIS A 87 -6.79 -5.19 16.58
C HIS A 87 -6.22 -3.89 15.99
N PHE A 88 -4.91 -3.84 15.77
CA PHE A 88 -4.26 -2.75 15.05
C PHE A 88 -4.82 -2.58 13.64
N MET A 89 -5.08 -3.68 12.93
CA MET A 89 -5.63 -3.62 11.58
C MET A 89 -6.93 -2.81 11.51
N LEU A 90 -7.86 -3.00 12.46
CA LEU A 90 -9.11 -2.25 12.48
C LEU A 90 -8.85 -0.76 12.71
N LYS A 91 -8.01 -0.42 13.68
CA LYS A 91 -7.56 0.95 13.93
C LYS A 91 -6.99 1.58 12.66
N GLU A 92 -6.07 0.88 12.00
CA GLU A 92 -5.36 1.35 10.81
C GLU A 92 -6.28 1.49 9.58
N ILE A 93 -7.34 0.67 9.47
CA ILE A 93 -8.38 0.84 8.47
C ILE A 93 -9.16 2.14 8.72
N GLU A 94 -9.54 2.42 9.97
CA GLU A 94 -10.28 3.64 10.33
C GLU A 94 -9.41 4.89 10.26
N GLU A 95 -8.11 4.79 10.56
CA GLU A 95 -7.13 5.88 10.42
C GLU A 95 -6.95 6.37 8.98
N GLN A 96 -7.42 5.63 7.96
CA GLN A 96 -7.38 6.10 6.56
C GLN A 96 -8.16 7.41 6.38
N GLU A 97 -9.17 7.69 7.21
CA GLU A 97 -9.86 8.98 7.25
C GLU A 97 -8.88 10.12 7.55
N GLU A 98 -8.07 9.97 8.59
CA GLU A 98 -7.11 10.99 9.00
C GLU A 98 -5.91 11.07 8.04
N VAL A 99 -5.48 9.93 7.51
CA VAL A 99 -4.43 9.87 6.48
C VAL A 99 -4.84 10.63 5.23
N ALA A 100 -6.10 10.51 4.79
CA ALA A 100 -6.61 11.26 3.65
C ALA A 100 -6.55 12.79 3.88
N LYS A 101 -6.87 13.26 5.10
CA LYS A 101 -6.74 14.69 5.49
C LYS A 101 -5.30 15.16 5.43
N LYS A 102 -4.36 14.37 5.97
CA LYS A 102 -2.92 14.71 5.99
C LYS A 102 -2.34 14.76 4.58
N LEU A 103 -2.68 13.79 3.73
CA LEU A 103 -2.22 13.76 2.34
C LEU A 103 -2.78 14.95 1.55
N TYR A 104 -4.06 15.27 1.74
CA TYR A 104 -4.67 16.44 1.13
C TYR A 104 -3.95 17.73 1.53
N ALA A 105 -3.76 17.96 2.83
CA ALA A 105 -3.09 19.14 3.36
C ALA A 105 -1.62 19.26 2.90
N LYS A 106 -0.93 18.14 2.72
CA LYS A 106 0.47 18.11 2.26
C LYS A 106 0.63 18.40 0.78
N TYR A 107 -0.25 17.83 -0.04
CA TYR A 107 -0.02 17.77 -1.49
C TYR A 107 -0.91 18.71 -2.31
N ILE A 108 -1.96 19.30 -1.71
CA ILE A 108 -2.87 20.22 -2.38
C ILE A 108 -2.89 21.55 -1.63
N VAL A 109 -2.68 22.65 -2.37
CA VAL A 109 -2.60 24.01 -1.81
C VAL A 109 -3.82 24.80 -2.28
N ASN A 110 -4.45 25.53 -1.33
CA ASN A 110 -5.61 26.41 -1.59
C ASN A 110 -6.74 25.72 -2.38
N ASP A 111 -6.93 24.41 -2.18
CA ASP A 111 -7.95 23.59 -2.85
C ASP A 111 -7.89 23.62 -4.41
N SER A 112 -6.81 24.12 -4.98
CA SER A 112 -6.75 24.41 -6.41
C SER A 112 -5.40 24.14 -7.10
N GLU A 113 -4.36 23.86 -6.35
CA GLU A 113 -3.00 23.72 -6.88
C GLU A 113 -2.27 22.54 -6.23
N PHE A 114 -1.35 21.92 -6.98
CA PHE A 114 -0.43 20.96 -6.42
C PHE A 114 0.64 21.69 -5.60
N SER A 115 0.96 21.16 -4.44
CA SER A 115 2.17 21.53 -3.71
C SER A 115 3.41 21.21 -4.55
N ASP A 116 4.49 21.96 -4.34
CA ASP A 116 5.80 21.69 -4.95
C ASP A 116 6.37 20.31 -4.58
N SER A 117 5.85 19.72 -3.50
CA SER A 117 6.21 18.36 -3.09
C SER A 117 5.69 17.26 -4.02
N VAL A 118 4.73 17.54 -4.90
CA VAL A 118 4.27 16.57 -5.91
C VAL A 118 5.22 16.60 -7.10
N VAL A 119 5.85 15.48 -7.39
CA VAL A 119 6.81 15.36 -8.51
C VAL A 119 6.11 15.56 -9.85
N ASP A 120 6.76 16.21 -10.78
CA ASP A 120 6.26 16.46 -12.13
C ASP A 120 6.76 15.38 -13.09
N LEU A 121 5.87 14.44 -13.44
CA LEU A 121 6.19 13.35 -14.36
C LEU A 121 6.33 13.80 -15.81
N SER A 122 5.87 15.00 -16.20
CA SER A 122 5.93 15.48 -17.59
C SER A 122 7.35 15.72 -18.11
N LYS A 123 8.35 15.66 -17.22
CA LYS A 123 9.77 15.74 -17.58
C LYS A 123 10.32 14.45 -18.20
N TYR A 124 9.60 13.35 -18.05
CA TYR A 124 10.03 12.02 -18.44
C TYR A 124 9.17 11.47 -19.59
N LYS A 125 9.71 10.52 -20.33
CA LYS A 125 8.99 9.77 -21.37
C LYS A 125 8.52 8.42 -20.89
N ARG A 126 9.23 7.85 -19.91
CA ARG A 126 8.88 6.55 -19.33
C ARG A 126 8.91 6.59 -17.81
N ILE A 127 7.90 6.01 -17.22
CA ILE A 127 7.83 5.81 -15.77
C ILE A 127 7.81 4.31 -15.49
N ASP A 128 8.81 3.82 -14.77
CA ASP A 128 8.85 2.46 -14.29
C ASP A 128 8.52 2.45 -12.79
N PHE A 129 7.35 1.92 -12.42
CA PHE A 129 6.98 1.71 -11.04
C PHE A 129 7.51 0.35 -10.57
N VAL A 130 8.13 0.31 -9.39
CA VAL A 130 8.75 -0.89 -8.82
C VAL A 130 8.33 -1.06 -7.36
N GLY A 131 7.82 -2.25 -7.02
CA GLY A 131 7.40 -2.56 -5.64
C GLY A 131 7.10 -4.03 -5.44
N CYS A 132 6.87 -4.44 -4.19
CA CYS A 132 6.48 -5.80 -3.82
C CYS A 132 5.09 -5.82 -3.19
N GLY A 133 4.32 -6.89 -3.41
CA GLY A 133 3.03 -7.11 -2.76
C GLY A 133 2.05 -5.94 -2.92
N SER A 134 1.55 -5.40 -1.81
CA SER A 134 0.61 -4.28 -1.82
C SER A 134 1.18 -3.02 -2.49
N ALA A 135 2.49 -2.77 -2.39
CA ALA A 135 3.14 -1.66 -3.08
C ALA A 135 3.11 -1.85 -4.60
N TYR A 136 3.31 -3.07 -5.09
CA TYR A 136 3.13 -3.41 -6.50
C TYR A 136 1.68 -3.19 -6.95
N HIS A 137 0.69 -3.58 -6.13
CA HIS A 137 -0.73 -3.36 -6.45
C HIS A 137 -1.10 -1.87 -6.46
N ALA A 138 -0.53 -1.06 -5.57
CA ALA A 138 -0.71 0.39 -5.59
C ALA A 138 -0.11 1.03 -6.86
N ALA A 139 1.05 0.54 -7.30
CA ALA A 139 1.70 0.98 -8.54
C ALA A 139 0.82 0.68 -9.78
N LEU A 140 0.11 -0.45 -9.80
CA LEU A 140 -0.82 -0.80 -10.88
C LEU A 140 -1.96 0.22 -11.03
N ILE A 141 -2.39 0.86 -9.94
CA ILE A 141 -3.38 1.96 -10.00
C ILE A 141 -2.81 3.16 -10.77
N GLY A 142 -1.57 3.55 -10.47
CA GLY A 142 -0.88 4.62 -11.21
C GLY A 142 -0.75 4.30 -12.70
N LYS A 143 -0.28 3.08 -13.02
CA LYS A 143 -0.19 2.61 -14.40
C LYS A 143 -1.54 2.65 -15.11
N TYR A 144 -2.60 2.14 -14.48
CA TYR A 144 -3.93 2.14 -15.06
C TYR A 144 -4.37 3.55 -15.50
N PHE A 145 -4.19 4.55 -14.65
CA PHE A 145 -4.55 5.92 -14.99
C PHE A 145 -3.66 6.51 -16.09
N ILE A 146 -2.37 6.19 -16.09
CA ILE A 146 -1.49 6.59 -17.20
C ILE A 146 -1.95 5.96 -18.51
N ASP A 147 -2.17 4.66 -18.53
CA ASP A 147 -2.60 3.94 -19.74
C ASP A 147 -3.94 4.46 -20.28
N LYS A 148 -4.87 4.78 -19.38
CA LYS A 148 -6.21 5.24 -19.76
C LYS A 148 -6.23 6.68 -20.27
N TYR A 149 -5.41 7.58 -19.68
CA TYR A 149 -5.57 9.01 -19.89
C TYR A 149 -4.32 9.73 -20.41
N ALA A 150 -3.14 9.23 -20.15
CA ALA A 150 -1.90 9.97 -20.37
C ALA A 150 -0.92 9.30 -21.34
N THR A 151 -1.16 8.05 -21.76
CA THR A 151 -0.29 7.36 -22.70
C THR A 151 -0.28 8.03 -24.07
N SER A 152 0.91 8.23 -24.62
CA SER A 152 1.17 8.72 -25.96
C SER A 152 2.33 7.95 -26.58
N ARG A 153 2.72 8.30 -27.83
CA ARG A 153 3.93 7.73 -28.45
C ARG A 153 5.19 8.05 -27.67
N ASP A 154 5.18 9.22 -27.00
CA ASP A 154 6.35 9.75 -26.31
C ASP A 154 6.24 9.63 -24.78
N PHE A 155 5.17 8.98 -24.26
CA PHE A 155 4.98 8.78 -22.82
C PHE A 155 4.22 7.49 -22.52
N TYR A 156 4.82 6.64 -21.68
CA TYR A 156 4.22 5.38 -21.22
C TYR A 156 4.74 4.97 -19.84
N SER A 157 4.11 3.99 -19.22
CA SER A 157 4.55 3.46 -17.93
C SER A 157 4.57 1.93 -17.90
N ASN A 158 5.41 1.39 -17.03
CA ASN A 158 5.47 -0.02 -16.69
C ASN A 158 5.35 -0.18 -15.18
N VAL A 159 4.98 -1.40 -14.74
CA VAL A 159 5.01 -1.79 -13.33
C VAL A 159 5.73 -3.13 -13.22
N TYR A 160 6.65 -3.23 -12.27
CA TYR A 160 7.46 -4.41 -12.07
C TYR A 160 7.41 -4.87 -10.61
N ASN A 161 7.40 -6.18 -10.42
CA ASN A 161 7.76 -6.75 -9.13
C ASN A 161 9.24 -6.49 -8.86
N ALA A 162 9.56 -5.91 -7.70
CA ALA A 162 10.93 -5.58 -7.37
C ALA A 162 11.84 -6.84 -7.30
N SER A 163 11.29 -7.98 -6.87
CA SER A 163 12.00 -9.27 -6.85
C SER A 163 12.51 -9.74 -8.22
N GLU A 164 11.88 -9.27 -9.32
CA GLU A 164 12.22 -9.68 -10.68
C GLU A 164 12.90 -8.56 -11.48
N TYR A 165 12.73 -7.30 -11.04
CA TYR A 165 13.16 -6.14 -11.81
C TYR A 165 14.64 -6.16 -12.16
N ARG A 166 15.52 -6.43 -11.20
CA ARG A 166 16.96 -6.42 -11.41
C ARG A 166 17.51 -7.59 -12.25
N TYR A 167 16.71 -8.63 -12.51
CA TYR A 167 17.10 -9.78 -13.32
C TYR A 167 16.71 -9.65 -14.79
N SER A 168 16.02 -8.57 -15.13
CA SER A 168 15.64 -8.25 -16.50
C SER A 168 16.56 -7.19 -17.07
N ASN A 169 16.82 -7.23 -18.39
CA ASN A 169 17.52 -6.16 -19.07
C ASN A 169 16.63 -4.96 -19.22
N HIS A 170 17.04 -3.83 -18.67
CA HIS A 170 16.35 -2.55 -18.83
C HIS A 170 17.19 -1.61 -19.68
N TYR A 171 16.56 -0.97 -20.65
CA TYR A 171 17.19 0.13 -21.38
C TYR A 171 16.90 1.43 -20.61
N PHE A 172 17.93 1.99 -20.00
CA PHE A 172 17.80 3.25 -19.30
C PHE A 172 18.24 4.41 -20.20
N ASP A 173 17.37 5.41 -20.30
CA ASP A 173 17.57 6.65 -21.00
C ASP A 173 17.39 7.82 -20.00
N LYS A 174 17.87 9.01 -20.34
CA LYS A 174 17.74 10.21 -19.49
C LYS A 174 16.29 10.62 -19.22
N ASP A 175 15.38 10.15 -20.06
CA ASP A 175 13.95 10.47 -19.98
C ASP A 175 13.16 9.38 -19.20
N VAL A 176 13.83 8.56 -18.37
CA VAL A 176 13.23 7.53 -17.52
C VAL A 176 13.23 7.99 -16.07
N LEU A 177 12.09 7.80 -15.39
CA LEU A 177 11.99 7.90 -13.94
C LEU A 177 11.62 6.52 -13.38
N VAL A 178 12.37 6.05 -12.40
CA VAL A 178 12.00 4.87 -11.63
C VAL A 178 11.35 5.28 -10.32
N VAL A 179 10.10 4.88 -10.12
CA VAL A 179 9.32 5.17 -8.92
C VAL A 179 9.28 3.90 -8.06
N VAL A 180 10.00 3.91 -6.94
CA VAL A 180 10.02 2.79 -6.00
C VAL A 180 9.01 3.02 -4.89
N LEU A 181 8.21 1.99 -4.58
CA LEU A 181 7.18 2.04 -3.54
C LEU A 181 7.54 1.06 -2.42
N SER A 182 7.63 1.54 -1.19
CA SER A 182 7.86 0.70 0.00
C SER A 182 7.28 1.36 1.23
N GLN A 183 6.46 0.65 2.01
CA GLN A 183 5.92 1.20 3.25
C GLN A 183 7.04 1.41 4.28
N SER A 184 7.88 0.41 4.53
CA SER A 184 8.99 0.49 5.48
C SER A 184 10.18 1.28 4.95
N GLY A 185 10.37 1.31 3.62
CA GLY A 185 11.58 1.83 2.99
C GLY A 185 12.82 0.96 3.19
N GLU A 186 12.63 -0.30 3.64
CA GLU A 186 13.69 -1.26 3.90
C GLU A 186 13.49 -2.61 3.18
N THR A 187 12.54 -2.68 2.25
CA THR A 187 12.28 -3.91 1.47
C THR A 187 13.49 -4.23 0.62
N ALA A 188 14.12 -5.39 0.85
CA ALA A 188 15.40 -5.78 0.24
C ALA A 188 15.39 -5.69 -1.30
N ASP A 189 14.44 -6.35 -1.96
CA ASP A 189 14.32 -6.32 -3.42
C ASP A 189 14.09 -4.91 -3.98
N THR A 190 13.29 -4.08 -3.27
CA THR A 190 13.01 -2.72 -3.71
C THR A 190 14.25 -1.84 -3.57
N LEU A 191 15.02 -2.02 -2.49
CA LEU A 191 16.28 -1.31 -2.27
C LEU A 191 17.34 -1.74 -3.31
N ALA A 192 17.45 -3.03 -3.59
CA ALA A 192 18.35 -3.52 -4.61
C ALA A 192 18.02 -2.97 -6.00
N SER A 193 16.72 -2.88 -6.34
CA SER A 193 16.25 -2.26 -7.59
C SER A 193 16.59 -0.78 -7.65
N LEU A 194 16.39 -0.03 -6.55
CA LEU A 194 16.79 1.38 -6.44
C LEU A 194 18.28 1.57 -6.70
N ARG A 195 19.12 0.79 -6.01
CA ARG A 195 20.58 0.86 -6.12
C ARG A 195 21.06 0.55 -7.54
N MET A 196 20.45 -0.44 -8.19
CA MET A 196 20.73 -0.73 -9.61
C MET A 196 20.45 0.50 -10.48
N CYS A 197 19.29 1.13 -10.35
CA CYS A 197 18.93 2.34 -11.12
C CYS A 197 19.89 3.51 -10.86
N LYS A 198 20.27 3.72 -9.60
CA LYS A 198 21.24 4.75 -9.23
C LYS A 198 22.61 4.53 -9.88
N ASN A 199 23.09 3.28 -9.92
CA ASN A 199 24.35 2.92 -10.57
C ASN A 199 24.33 3.19 -12.09
N GLU A 200 23.14 3.09 -12.71
CA GLU A 200 22.92 3.41 -14.14
C GLU A 200 22.65 4.93 -14.36
N GLY A 201 22.63 5.73 -13.32
CA GLY A 201 22.41 7.19 -13.42
C GLY A 201 20.98 7.59 -13.77
N VAL A 202 19.99 6.77 -13.42
CA VAL A 202 18.55 7.00 -13.66
C VAL A 202 17.95 7.76 -12.49
N ASP A 203 17.13 8.74 -12.79
CA ASP A 203 16.36 9.48 -11.77
C ASP A 203 15.42 8.56 -11.00
N THR A 204 15.40 8.72 -9.67
CA THR A 204 14.60 7.85 -8.78
C THR A 204 13.69 8.67 -7.89
N LEU A 205 12.45 8.18 -7.71
CA LEU A 205 11.46 8.71 -6.76
C LEU A 205 11.05 7.61 -5.79
N ALA A 206 11.19 7.84 -4.50
CA ALA A 206 10.69 6.95 -3.45
C ALA A 206 9.33 7.42 -2.91
N ILE A 207 8.34 6.51 -2.88
CA ILE A 207 7.08 6.68 -2.15
C ILE A 207 7.16 5.81 -0.92
N VAL A 208 7.47 6.40 0.25
CA VAL A 208 7.78 5.69 1.49
C VAL A 208 7.08 6.31 2.70
N ASN A 209 6.81 5.50 3.72
CA ASN A 209 6.24 5.99 4.96
C ASN A 209 7.30 6.42 5.98
N VAL A 210 8.42 5.70 6.03
CA VAL A 210 9.56 6.00 6.93
C VAL A 210 10.58 6.83 6.17
N ILE A 211 10.56 8.15 6.40
CA ILE A 211 11.42 9.12 5.66
C ILE A 211 12.91 9.02 6.02
N SER A 212 13.24 8.39 7.15
CA SER A 212 14.61 8.09 7.56
C SER A 212 15.12 6.73 7.08
N SER A 213 14.30 5.99 6.32
CA SER A 213 14.67 4.67 5.79
C SER A 213 15.77 4.74 4.74
N THR A 214 16.38 3.59 4.47
CA THR A 214 17.46 3.46 3.50
C THR A 214 17.00 3.87 2.09
N ILE A 215 15.83 3.41 1.64
CA ILE A 215 15.26 3.78 0.34
C ILE A 215 15.04 5.30 0.25
N ALA A 216 14.52 5.93 1.33
CA ALA A 216 14.28 7.37 1.34
C ALA A 216 15.58 8.19 1.26
N ARG A 217 16.64 7.73 1.92
CA ARG A 217 17.94 8.41 1.91
C ARG A 217 18.70 8.26 0.60
N GLU A 218 18.55 7.12 -0.08
CA GLU A 218 19.27 6.82 -1.30
C GLU A 218 18.58 7.34 -2.58
N ALA A 219 17.25 7.52 -2.57
CA ALA A 219 16.50 8.04 -3.71
C ALA A 219 16.76 9.54 -3.97
N ASP A 220 16.67 9.97 -5.23
CA ASP A 220 16.86 11.37 -5.61
C ASP A 220 15.70 12.27 -5.18
N MET A 221 14.50 11.72 -5.15
CA MET A 221 13.26 12.41 -4.75
C MET A 221 12.46 11.52 -3.80
N VAL A 222 11.74 12.14 -2.87
CA VAL A 222 10.91 11.42 -1.89
C VAL A 222 9.52 12.06 -1.79
N MET A 223 8.48 11.24 -1.86
CA MET A 223 7.11 11.62 -1.53
C MET A 223 6.65 10.83 -0.29
N PRO A 224 6.55 11.46 0.89
CA PRO A 224 6.12 10.82 2.12
C PRO A 224 4.66 10.35 2.08
N MET A 225 4.40 9.14 2.58
CA MET A 225 3.06 8.55 2.62
C MET A 225 2.18 9.11 3.75
N LEU A 226 2.76 9.69 4.78
CA LEU A 226 2.08 10.30 5.93
C LEU A 226 1.08 9.37 6.65
N ALA A 227 1.23 8.06 6.49
CA ALA A 227 0.33 7.07 7.10
C ALA A 227 0.55 6.91 8.62
N GLY A 228 1.65 7.48 9.16
CA GLY A 228 2.04 7.25 10.54
C GLY A 228 2.49 5.80 10.79
N PRO A 229 2.65 5.39 12.06
CA PRO A 229 3.03 4.01 12.38
C PRO A 229 1.98 3.03 11.90
N GLU A 230 2.39 1.99 11.20
CA GLU A 230 1.55 0.88 10.76
C GLU A 230 2.11 -0.41 11.34
N ILE A 231 1.42 -0.97 12.35
CA ILE A 231 1.89 -2.06 13.20
C ILE A 231 1.39 -3.41 12.71
N CYS A 232 0.16 -3.47 12.22
CA CYS A 232 -0.38 -4.68 11.61
C CYS A 232 0.52 -5.12 10.45
N VAL A 233 0.85 -6.41 10.39
CA VAL A 233 1.71 -6.95 9.33
C VAL A 233 1.08 -6.73 7.95
N ALA A 234 -0.22 -7.03 7.81
CA ALA A 234 -0.96 -6.77 6.59
C ALA A 234 -1.20 -5.26 6.45
N THR A 235 -0.58 -4.64 5.45
CA THR A 235 -0.70 -3.19 5.22
C THR A 235 -2.11 -2.79 4.77
N THR A 236 -2.62 -1.68 5.29
CA THR A 236 -3.92 -1.09 4.96
C THR A 236 -3.80 0.37 4.57
N LYS A 237 -3.52 1.25 5.53
CA LYS A 237 -3.32 2.68 5.31
C LYS A 237 -2.06 2.98 4.49
N GLY A 238 -1.07 2.09 4.51
CA GLY A 238 0.09 2.15 3.64
C GLY A 238 -0.30 2.02 2.17
N TYR A 239 -1.05 0.98 1.81
CA TYR A 239 -1.59 0.83 0.44
C TYR A 239 -2.45 2.02 0.02
N PHE A 240 -3.34 2.49 0.92
CA PHE A 240 -4.17 3.66 0.67
C PHE A 240 -3.33 4.88 0.30
N SER A 241 -2.30 5.19 1.10
CA SER A 241 -1.42 6.33 0.86
C SER A 241 -0.65 6.22 -0.45
N GLN A 242 -0.12 5.04 -0.76
CA GLN A 242 0.60 4.79 -2.03
C GLN A 242 -0.33 5.00 -3.23
N SER A 243 -1.53 4.43 -3.20
CA SER A 243 -2.52 4.58 -4.26
C SER A 243 -2.98 6.04 -4.42
N TYR A 244 -3.16 6.76 -3.31
CA TYR A 244 -3.47 8.19 -3.30
C TYR A 244 -2.37 9.01 -3.99
N ILE A 245 -1.09 8.78 -3.63
CA ILE A 245 0.04 9.50 -4.21
C ILE A 245 0.21 9.16 -5.70
N CYS A 246 0.04 7.89 -6.08
CA CYS A 246 0.05 7.50 -7.49
C CYS A 246 -1.05 8.23 -8.30
N SER A 247 -2.26 8.35 -7.74
CA SER A 247 -3.34 9.12 -8.38
C SER A 247 -2.99 10.61 -8.53
N LEU A 248 -2.37 11.23 -7.51
CA LEU A 248 -1.94 12.64 -7.58
C LEU A 248 -0.84 12.88 -8.63
N LEU A 249 0.14 11.98 -8.73
CA LEU A 249 1.20 12.05 -9.74
C LEU A 249 0.61 12.06 -11.15
N VAL A 250 -0.34 11.17 -11.41
CA VAL A 250 -1.01 11.09 -12.73
C VAL A 250 -1.89 12.32 -12.99
N LEU A 251 -2.62 12.80 -11.99
CA LEU A 251 -3.41 14.03 -12.12
C LEU A 251 -2.52 15.26 -12.44
N LYS A 252 -1.36 15.37 -11.80
CA LYS A 252 -0.39 16.44 -12.13
C LYS A 252 0.12 16.31 -13.55
N LEU A 253 0.46 15.09 -14.00
CA LEU A 253 0.85 14.82 -15.38
C LEU A 253 -0.24 15.23 -16.38
N MET A 254 -1.50 14.81 -16.13
CA MET A 254 -2.63 15.15 -17.01
C MET A 254 -2.86 16.66 -17.08
N TYR A 255 -2.74 17.36 -15.97
CA TYR A 255 -2.85 18.82 -15.92
C TYR A 255 -1.71 19.51 -16.68
N ARG A 256 -0.45 19.07 -16.49
CA ARG A 256 0.71 19.59 -17.22
C ARG A 256 0.61 19.37 -18.72
N ASN A 257 0.13 18.22 -19.13
CA ASN A 257 -0.08 17.88 -20.54
C ASN A 257 -1.40 18.42 -21.11
N ARG A 258 -2.13 19.27 -20.37
CA ARG A 258 -3.41 19.89 -20.77
C ARG A 258 -4.49 18.87 -21.17
N ILE A 259 -4.44 17.66 -20.62
CA ILE A 259 -5.49 16.63 -20.79
C ILE A 259 -6.72 17.01 -19.98
N ILE A 260 -6.51 17.59 -18.78
CA ILE A 260 -7.53 18.21 -17.96
C ILE A 260 -7.22 19.69 -17.77
N ASP A 261 -8.26 20.50 -17.69
CA ASP A 261 -8.15 21.92 -17.40
C ASP A 261 -8.16 22.23 -15.89
N LYS A 262 -7.97 23.49 -15.53
CA LYS A 262 -7.98 23.93 -14.12
C LYS A 262 -9.33 23.69 -13.44
N LYS A 263 -10.43 23.80 -14.17
CA LYS A 263 -11.78 23.63 -13.61
C LYS A 263 -12.02 22.16 -13.23
N GLU A 264 -11.63 21.24 -14.12
CA GLU A 264 -11.73 19.82 -13.85
C GLU A 264 -10.78 19.38 -12.73
N LEU A 265 -9.55 19.91 -12.68
CA LEU A 265 -8.62 19.65 -11.60
C LEU A 265 -9.20 20.06 -10.23
N VAL A 266 -9.77 21.28 -10.13
CA VAL A 266 -10.41 21.75 -8.89
C VAL A 266 -11.57 20.86 -8.50
N ARG A 267 -12.40 20.42 -9.45
CA ARG A 267 -13.50 19.47 -9.19
C ARG A 267 -12.99 18.16 -8.60
N ILE A 268 -11.89 17.63 -9.14
CA ILE A 268 -11.29 16.39 -8.62
C ILE A 268 -10.71 16.63 -7.21
N PHE A 269 -10.05 17.76 -6.96
CA PHE A 269 -9.54 18.08 -5.64
C PHE A 269 -10.64 18.18 -4.58
N GLU A 270 -11.80 18.73 -4.93
CA GLU A 270 -12.97 18.74 -4.04
C GLU A 270 -13.44 17.33 -3.64
N GLU A 271 -13.25 16.34 -4.50
CA GLU A 271 -13.55 14.95 -4.16
C GLU A 271 -12.48 14.33 -3.26
N PHE A 272 -11.20 14.59 -3.51
CA PHE A 272 -10.12 14.21 -2.60
C PHE A 272 -10.32 14.82 -1.20
N LYS A 273 -10.79 16.06 -1.12
CA LYS A 273 -11.15 16.72 0.15
C LYS A 273 -12.29 16.02 0.89
N LYS A 274 -13.20 15.39 0.16
CA LYS A 274 -14.35 14.64 0.71
C LYS A 274 -14.03 13.18 1.05
N LEU A 275 -12.85 12.65 0.67
CA LEU A 275 -12.48 11.26 0.96
C LEU A 275 -12.69 10.85 2.42
N PRO A 276 -12.34 11.67 3.44
CA PRO A 276 -12.60 11.32 4.83
C PRO A 276 -14.07 10.99 5.10
N LYS A 277 -14.99 11.76 4.53
CA LYS A 277 -16.44 11.52 4.66
C LYS A 277 -16.84 10.20 3.98
N PHE A 278 -16.34 9.93 2.78
CA PHE A 278 -16.67 8.70 2.05
C PHE A 278 -16.12 7.47 2.77
N ILE A 279 -14.91 7.53 3.33
CA ILE A 279 -14.31 6.47 4.12
C ILE A 279 -15.19 6.16 5.34
N LYS A 280 -15.57 7.20 6.09
CA LYS A 280 -16.46 7.06 7.24
C LYS A 280 -17.81 6.43 6.87
N GLU A 281 -18.40 6.83 5.76
CA GLU A 281 -19.65 6.25 5.28
C GLU A 281 -19.52 4.74 4.97
N VAL A 282 -18.42 4.33 4.37
CA VAL A 282 -18.14 2.91 4.10
C VAL A 282 -17.96 2.10 5.38
N ILE A 283 -17.31 2.67 6.39
CA ILE A 283 -17.09 2.01 7.68
C ILE A 283 -18.43 1.82 8.41
N GLU A 284 -19.27 2.86 8.47
CA GLU A 284 -20.45 2.89 9.35
C GLU A 284 -21.71 2.27 8.74
N LYS A 285 -21.88 2.33 7.41
CA LYS A 285 -23.17 2.00 6.77
C LYS A 285 -23.32 0.53 6.36
N VAL A 286 -22.26 -0.26 6.40
CA VAL A 286 -22.27 -1.63 5.89
C VAL A 286 -22.12 -2.64 7.00
N ASP A 287 -23.00 -3.63 7.04
CA ASP A 287 -22.89 -4.81 7.93
C ASP A 287 -21.96 -5.87 7.33
N TYR A 288 -20.65 -5.61 7.44
CA TYR A 288 -19.61 -6.54 6.97
C TYR A 288 -19.67 -7.89 7.68
N LEU A 289 -20.07 -7.91 8.96
CA LEU A 289 -20.17 -9.13 9.73
C LEU A 289 -21.22 -10.09 9.15
N LYS A 290 -22.36 -9.57 8.67
CA LYS A 290 -23.39 -10.36 8.00
C LYS A 290 -22.84 -11.00 6.73
N VAL A 291 -22.12 -10.24 5.89
CA VAL A 291 -21.51 -10.78 4.67
C VAL A 291 -20.44 -11.81 5.02
N ALA A 292 -19.53 -11.50 5.93
CA ALA A 292 -18.45 -12.39 6.36
C ALA A 292 -18.98 -13.73 6.90
N LYS A 293 -20.07 -13.72 7.69
CA LYS A 293 -20.72 -14.95 8.20
C LYS A 293 -21.17 -15.91 7.09
N SER A 294 -21.43 -15.40 5.89
CA SER A 294 -21.87 -16.23 4.78
C SER A 294 -20.74 -16.96 4.05
N ILE A 295 -19.47 -16.52 4.25
CA ILE A 295 -18.32 -17.00 3.47
C ILE A 295 -17.13 -17.47 4.32
N TYR A 296 -17.02 -17.15 5.60
CA TYR A 296 -15.80 -17.35 6.39
C TYR A 296 -15.35 -18.81 6.55
N LYS A 297 -16.23 -19.79 6.32
CA LYS A 297 -15.92 -21.22 6.38
C LYS A 297 -15.44 -21.82 5.07
N GLU A 298 -15.55 -21.06 3.99
CA GLU A 298 -15.13 -21.53 2.67
C GLU A 298 -13.60 -21.57 2.60
N LYS A 299 -13.06 -22.51 1.84
CA LYS A 299 -11.61 -22.69 1.71
C LYS A 299 -11.02 -21.89 0.55
N ASP A 300 -11.83 -21.69 -0.48
CA ASP A 300 -11.45 -21.02 -1.71
C ASP A 300 -12.43 -19.89 -2.00
N MET A 301 -11.90 -18.73 -2.38
CA MET A 301 -12.69 -17.56 -2.77
C MET A 301 -12.07 -16.89 -3.99
N TYR A 302 -12.89 -16.32 -4.85
CA TYR A 302 -12.42 -15.66 -6.05
C TYR A 302 -12.84 -14.21 -6.08
N TYR A 303 -11.90 -13.33 -6.46
CA TYR A 303 -12.18 -11.93 -6.75
C TYR A 303 -12.22 -11.73 -8.26
N ILE A 304 -13.20 -10.98 -8.75
CA ILE A 304 -13.29 -10.63 -10.17
C ILE A 304 -13.58 -9.14 -10.37
N GLY A 305 -13.00 -8.57 -11.41
CA GLY A 305 -13.21 -7.18 -11.79
C GLY A 305 -12.77 -6.90 -13.21
N ARG A 306 -13.07 -5.71 -13.73
CA ARG A 306 -12.58 -5.18 -14.99
C ARG A 306 -12.10 -3.75 -14.85
N GLY A 307 -11.22 -3.31 -15.74
CA GLY A 307 -10.64 -1.97 -15.66
C GLY A 307 -9.87 -1.75 -14.36
N ILE A 308 -10.13 -0.67 -13.66
CA ILE A 308 -9.48 -0.39 -12.37
C ILE A 308 -9.82 -1.41 -11.28
N ASP A 309 -11.01 -2.00 -11.36
CA ASP A 309 -11.50 -2.95 -10.37
C ASP A 309 -10.62 -4.20 -10.26
N ILE A 310 -9.99 -4.66 -11.37
CA ILE A 310 -9.10 -5.83 -11.31
C ILE A 310 -7.88 -5.57 -10.43
N TYR A 311 -7.30 -4.38 -10.48
CA TYR A 311 -6.13 -4.03 -9.66
C TYR A 311 -6.50 -3.92 -8.19
N SER A 312 -7.70 -3.41 -7.88
CA SER A 312 -8.26 -3.44 -6.53
C SER A 312 -8.56 -4.88 -6.06
N CYS A 313 -8.99 -5.78 -6.94
CA CYS A 313 -9.18 -7.20 -6.64
C CYS A 313 -7.87 -7.90 -6.26
N TYR A 314 -6.72 -7.58 -6.91
CA TYR A 314 -5.43 -8.14 -6.52
C TYR A 314 -5.12 -7.83 -5.05
N GLU A 315 -5.29 -6.58 -4.63
CA GLU A 315 -5.04 -6.19 -3.24
C GLU A 315 -6.08 -6.78 -2.26
N ALA A 316 -7.36 -6.79 -2.62
CA ALA A 316 -8.43 -7.38 -1.81
C ALA A 316 -8.20 -8.88 -1.57
N SER A 317 -7.81 -9.62 -2.62
CA SER A 317 -7.46 -11.03 -2.54
C SER A 317 -6.22 -11.26 -1.67
N LEU A 318 -5.19 -10.40 -1.78
CA LEU A 318 -4.00 -10.46 -0.95
C LEU A 318 -4.35 -10.25 0.52
N LYS A 319 -5.12 -9.23 0.87
CA LYS A 319 -5.54 -8.97 2.26
C LYS A 319 -6.31 -10.16 2.84
N LEU A 320 -7.25 -10.73 2.07
CA LEU A 320 -8.02 -11.88 2.55
C LEU A 320 -7.11 -13.08 2.87
N LYS A 321 -6.21 -13.45 1.96
CA LYS A 321 -5.33 -14.62 2.16
C LYS A 321 -4.32 -14.41 3.29
N GLU A 322 -3.77 -13.21 3.45
CA GLU A 322 -2.79 -12.89 4.48
C GLU A 322 -3.34 -13.10 5.89
N ILE A 323 -4.54 -12.59 6.16
CA ILE A 323 -5.07 -12.54 7.53
C ILE A 323 -6.06 -13.64 7.87
N SER A 324 -6.70 -14.27 6.87
CA SER A 324 -7.69 -15.34 7.09
C SER A 324 -7.19 -16.73 6.74
N TYR A 325 -6.06 -16.84 6.02
CA TYR A 325 -5.48 -18.07 5.47
C TYR A 325 -6.40 -18.81 4.49
N ILE A 326 -7.47 -18.18 4.03
CA ILE A 326 -8.32 -18.71 2.98
C ILE A 326 -7.61 -18.53 1.65
N HIS A 327 -7.56 -19.59 0.85
CA HIS A 327 -7.04 -19.49 -0.51
C HIS A 327 -7.92 -18.53 -1.32
N SER A 328 -7.30 -17.50 -1.87
CA SER A 328 -7.98 -16.48 -2.65
C SER A 328 -7.21 -16.14 -3.91
N GLU A 329 -7.89 -16.18 -5.04
CA GLU A 329 -7.34 -15.77 -6.34
C GLU A 329 -8.16 -14.63 -6.95
N CYS A 330 -7.51 -13.91 -7.85
CA CYS A 330 -8.11 -12.80 -8.56
C CYS A 330 -8.00 -13.01 -10.07
N PHE A 331 -9.10 -12.85 -10.79
CA PHE A 331 -9.15 -12.95 -12.23
C PHE A 331 -9.78 -11.72 -12.86
N THR A 332 -9.28 -11.27 -14.00
CA THR A 332 -10.09 -10.39 -14.83
C THR A 332 -11.40 -11.10 -15.15
N ALA A 333 -12.53 -10.42 -14.96
CA ALA A 333 -13.83 -11.08 -15.04
C ALA A 333 -14.06 -11.79 -16.39
N GLY A 334 -13.46 -11.29 -17.48
CA GLY A 334 -13.51 -11.93 -18.79
C GLY A 334 -12.73 -13.23 -18.88
N GLU A 335 -11.57 -13.32 -18.21
CA GLU A 335 -10.70 -14.50 -18.21
C GLU A 335 -11.27 -15.67 -17.40
N LEU A 336 -12.27 -15.42 -16.55
CA LEU A 336 -12.90 -16.46 -15.75
C LEU A 336 -13.36 -17.63 -16.62
N LYS A 337 -13.92 -17.36 -17.81
CA LYS A 337 -14.39 -18.38 -18.74
C LYS A 337 -13.31 -19.14 -19.53
N HIS A 338 -12.04 -18.68 -19.44
CA HIS A 338 -10.90 -19.30 -20.13
C HIS A 338 -10.13 -20.32 -19.28
N GLY A 339 -10.82 -20.91 -18.30
CA GLY A 339 -10.27 -21.97 -17.43
C GLY A 339 -10.76 -21.85 -15.99
N PRO A 340 -10.55 -20.74 -15.27
CA PRO A 340 -10.84 -20.62 -13.85
C PRO A 340 -12.30 -20.89 -13.45
N ILE A 341 -13.24 -20.71 -14.36
CA ILE A 341 -14.67 -21.00 -14.12
C ILE A 341 -14.93 -22.47 -13.77
N ALA A 342 -14.01 -23.37 -14.12
CA ALA A 342 -14.07 -24.80 -13.74
C ALA A 342 -13.94 -25.02 -12.23
N LEU A 343 -13.34 -24.05 -11.51
CA LEU A 343 -13.20 -24.09 -10.06
C LEU A 343 -14.50 -23.70 -9.32
N ILE A 344 -15.46 -23.13 -10.03
CA ILE A 344 -16.72 -22.68 -9.43
C ILE A 344 -17.65 -23.88 -9.25
N SER A 345 -18.04 -24.11 -8.02
CA SER A 345 -19.01 -25.11 -7.60
C SER A 345 -20.11 -24.47 -6.75
N LYS A 346 -21.06 -25.27 -6.28
CA LYS A 346 -22.16 -24.76 -5.44
C LYS A 346 -21.64 -24.06 -4.20
N ASN A 347 -22.06 -22.80 -4.04
CA ASN A 347 -21.70 -21.89 -2.94
C ASN A 347 -20.24 -21.39 -2.94
N THR A 348 -19.43 -21.66 -3.96
CA THR A 348 -18.11 -21.03 -4.08
C THR A 348 -18.24 -19.51 -4.07
N PRO A 349 -17.65 -18.77 -3.12
CA PRO A 349 -17.75 -17.32 -3.08
C PRO A 349 -17.01 -16.67 -4.24
N VAL A 350 -17.73 -15.82 -4.95
CA VAL A 350 -17.16 -14.92 -5.98
C VAL A 350 -17.48 -13.50 -5.56
N ILE A 351 -16.43 -12.74 -5.23
CA ILE A 351 -16.51 -11.35 -4.82
C ILE A 351 -16.19 -10.50 -6.04
N SER A 352 -17.18 -9.74 -6.52
CA SER A 352 -17.00 -8.89 -7.69
C SER A 352 -16.91 -7.43 -7.29
N LEU A 353 -15.82 -6.76 -7.70
CA LEU A 353 -15.76 -5.31 -7.66
C LEU A 353 -16.42 -4.75 -8.93
N LEU A 354 -17.29 -3.76 -8.73
CA LEU A 354 -18.14 -3.21 -9.79
C LEU A 354 -18.23 -1.69 -9.60
N THR A 355 -17.13 -0.98 -9.86
CA THR A 355 -17.05 0.46 -9.68
C THR A 355 -16.77 1.23 -10.95
N GLU A 356 -16.21 0.60 -11.98
CA GLU A 356 -15.99 1.22 -13.27
C GLU A 356 -17.20 1.11 -14.19
N PHE A 357 -17.88 2.25 -14.41
CA PHE A 357 -19.12 2.31 -15.15
C PHE A 357 -18.98 1.82 -16.60
N SER A 358 -17.89 2.17 -17.28
CA SER A 358 -17.68 1.86 -18.71
C SER A 358 -17.66 0.37 -19.06
N VAL A 359 -17.35 -0.49 -18.06
CA VAL A 359 -17.27 -1.95 -18.22
C VAL A 359 -18.25 -2.71 -17.33
N SER A 360 -19.14 -1.99 -16.64
CA SER A 360 -20.05 -2.57 -15.64
C SER A 360 -20.98 -3.63 -16.22
N GLU A 361 -21.59 -3.40 -17.37
CA GLU A 361 -22.47 -4.38 -18.04
C GLU A 361 -21.73 -5.68 -18.37
N LYS A 362 -20.48 -5.59 -18.84
CA LYS A 362 -19.65 -6.76 -19.13
C LYS A 362 -19.29 -7.52 -17.85
N THR A 363 -19.01 -6.80 -16.76
CA THR A 363 -18.74 -7.41 -15.46
C THR A 363 -19.99 -8.11 -14.92
N ILE A 364 -21.15 -7.48 -15.00
CA ILE A 364 -22.45 -8.08 -14.63
C ILE A 364 -22.71 -9.37 -15.41
N SER A 365 -22.46 -9.38 -16.72
CA SER A 365 -22.58 -10.60 -17.52
C SER A 365 -21.70 -11.74 -17.00
N ASN A 366 -20.46 -11.44 -16.62
CA ASN A 366 -19.56 -12.45 -16.05
C ASN A 366 -19.99 -12.91 -14.63
N ILE A 367 -20.58 -12.02 -13.83
CA ILE A 367 -21.18 -12.38 -12.54
C ILE A 367 -22.32 -13.39 -12.76
N ILE A 368 -23.20 -13.12 -13.74
CA ILE A 368 -24.32 -14.02 -14.08
C ILE A 368 -23.80 -15.40 -14.55
N GLU A 369 -22.73 -15.43 -15.33
CA GLU A 369 -22.09 -16.67 -15.75
C GLU A 369 -21.55 -17.48 -14.56
N ALA A 370 -20.92 -16.84 -13.57
CA ALA A 370 -20.48 -17.50 -12.33
C ALA A 370 -21.68 -17.98 -11.50
N LYS A 371 -22.70 -17.15 -11.34
CA LYS A 371 -23.94 -17.46 -10.63
C LYS A 371 -24.65 -18.69 -11.20
N SER A 372 -24.73 -18.79 -12.53
CA SER A 372 -25.37 -19.95 -13.21
C SER A 372 -24.67 -21.28 -12.94
N ARG A 373 -23.41 -21.25 -12.46
CA ARG A 373 -22.63 -22.43 -12.08
C ARG A 373 -22.66 -22.69 -10.57
N GLY A 374 -23.47 -21.94 -9.83
CA GLY A 374 -23.71 -22.12 -8.42
C GLY A 374 -22.84 -21.26 -7.51
N ALA A 375 -22.10 -20.29 -8.04
CA ALA A 375 -21.35 -19.34 -7.22
C ALA A 375 -22.26 -18.59 -6.24
N LYS A 376 -21.77 -18.34 -5.04
CA LYS A 376 -22.32 -17.36 -4.11
C LYS A 376 -21.71 -15.99 -4.44
N ILE A 377 -22.52 -15.08 -4.90
CA ILE A 377 -22.07 -13.78 -5.40
C ILE A 377 -22.13 -12.73 -4.30
N ILE A 378 -21.01 -12.07 -4.08
CA ILE A 378 -20.88 -10.86 -3.28
C ILE A 378 -20.49 -9.73 -4.23
N THR A 379 -21.26 -8.66 -4.30
CA THR A 379 -20.87 -7.46 -5.05
C THR A 379 -20.44 -6.35 -4.12
N ILE A 380 -19.33 -5.68 -4.47
CA ILE A 380 -18.91 -4.41 -3.89
C ILE A 380 -18.98 -3.41 -5.02
N ARG A 381 -20.03 -2.59 -5.04
CA ARG A 381 -20.34 -1.74 -6.19
C ARG A 381 -20.50 -0.27 -5.84
N LYS A 382 -20.22 0.57 -6.79
CA LYS A 382 -20.51 1.98 -6.72
C LYS A 382 -22.03 2.23 -6.75
N GLU A 383 -22.51 3.18 -5.97
CA GLU A 383 -23.94 3.51 -5.79
C GLU A 383 -24.67 3.72 -7.14
N SER A 384 -24.00 4.32 -8.12
CA SER A 384 -24.60 4.60 -9.44
C SER A 384 -24.75 3.40 -10.37
N ILE A 385 -24.19 2.23 -10.00
CA ILE A 385 -24.30 1.02 -10.84
C ILE A 385 -25.39 0.12 -10.25
N ASN A 386 -26.46 -0.07 -11.02
CA ASN A 386 -27.56 -0.93 -10.62
C ASN A 386 -27.29 -2.38 -11.02
N ILE A 387 -27.61 -3.31 -10.14
CA ILE A 387 -27.59 -4.75 -10.39
C ILE A 387 -28.93 -5.37 -9.97
N ASP A 388 -29.42 -6.33 -10.74
CA ASP A 388 -30.63 -7.06 -10.38
C ASP A 388 -30.42 -7.81 -9.05
N LYS A 389 -31.40 -7.71 -8.16
CA LYS A 389 -31.37 -8.34 -6.83
C LYS A 389 -31.20 -9.86 -6.88
N ASN A 390 -31.56 -10.50 -7.99
CA ASN A 390 -31.39 -11.94 -8.19
C ASN A 390 -29.95 -12.31 -8.60
N VAL A 391 -29.12 -11.37 -8.99
CA VAL A 391 -27.74 -11.62 -9.43
C VAL A 391 -26.78 -11.69 -8.26
N SER A 392 -26.90 -10.82 -7.27
CA SER A 392 -26.06 -10.81 -6.08
C SER A 392 -26.76 -11.39 -4.87
N ASP A 393 -26.05 -12.23 -4.11
CA ASP A 393 -26.54 -12.77 -2.82
C ASP A 393 -26.29 -11.76 -1.68
N TYR A 394 -25.21 -10.98 -1.78
CA TYR A 394 -24.86 -9.90 -0.86
C TYR A 394 -24.32 -8.71 -1.63
N ASP A 395 -24.83 -7.54 -1.32
CA ASP A 395 -24.50 -6.29 -2.02
C ASP A 395 -23.96 -5.25 -1.04
N ILE A 396 -22.70 -4.87 -1.24
CA ILE A 396 -22.02 -3.80 -0.52
C ILE A 396 -21.98 -2.58 -1.44
N VAL A 397 -22.68 -1.53 -1.06
CA VAL A 397 -22.77 -0.30 -1.84
C VAL A 397 -21.81 0.73 -1.26
N VAL A 398 -20.88 1.21 -2.09
CA VAL A 398 -19.94 2.27 -1.73
C VAL A 398 -20.37 3.61 -2.35
N PRO A 399 -20.04 4.74 -1.71
CA PRO A 399 -20.38 6.07 -2.21
C PRO A 399 -19.92 6.33 -3.64
N LEU A 400 -20.67 7.16 -4.36
CA LEU A 400 -20.29 7.66 -5.67
C LEU A 400 -19.15 8.66 -5.53
N THR A 401 -18.01 8.36 -6.15
CA THR A 401 -16.87 9.26 -6.26
C THR A 401 -16.36 9.30 -7.70
N SER A 402 -15.42 10.20 -8.00
CA SER A 402 -14.67 10.12 -9.25
C SER A 402 -13.85 8.84 -9.29
N GLU A 403 -13.48 8.44 -10.48
CA GLU A 403 -12.63 7.25 -10.68
C GLU A 403 -11.27 7.35 -9.97
N TYR A 404 -10.71 8.56 -9.81
CA TYR A 404 -9.44 8.78 -9.10
C TYR A 404 -9.52 8.53 -7.60
N CYS A 405 -10.71 8.59 -7.02
CA CYS A 405 -10.97 8.33 -5.60
C CYS A 405 -11.62 6.98 -5.35
N GLN A 406 -12.24 6.38 -6.38
CA GLN A 406 -13.11 5.21 -6.22
C GLN A 406 -12.35 3.98 -5.71
N ASN A 407 -11.14 3.72 -6.22
CA ASN A 407 -10.29 2.63 -5.76
C ASN A 407 -9.92 2.76 -4.28
N LEU A 408 -9.73 3.99 -3.78
CA LEU A 408 -9.42 4.26 -2.37
C LEU A 408 -10.61 3.91 -1.47
N VAL A 409 -11.81 4.26 -1.90
CA VAL A 409 -13.05 4.02 -1.15
C VAL A 409 -13.44 2.54 -1.15
N VAL A 410 -13.36 1.87 -2.31
CA VAL A 410 -13.72 0.45 -2.43
C VAL A 410 -12.77 -0.45 -1.64
N MET A 411 -11.50 -0.05 -1.55
CA MET A 411 -10.52 -0.85 -0.81
C MET A 411 -10.81 -0.89 0.70
N VAL A 412 -11.32 0.19 1.29
CA VAL A 412 -11.76 0.18 2.69
C VAL A 412 -12.82 -0.89 2.93
N ALA A 413 -13.79 -1.02 2.00
CA ALA A 413 -14.81 -2.08 2.08
C ALA A 413 -14.19 -3.48 1.99
N CYS A 414 -13.23 -3.68 1.09
CA CYS A 414 -12.53 -4.96 0.94
C CYS A 414 -11.72 -5.33 2.20
N GLN A 415 -11.02 -4.36 2.79
CA GLN A 415 -10.24 -4.54 4.02
C GLN A 415 -11.15 -4.91 5.20
N LEU A 416 -12.29 -4.24 5.36
CA LEU A 416 -13.27 -4.54 6.42
C LEU A 416 -13.92 -5.91 6.22
N LEU A 417 -14.21 -6.33 4.99
CA LEU A 417 -14.71 -7.67 4.71
C LEU A 417 -13.67 -8.73 5.10
N ALA A 418 -12.41 -8.58 4.66
CA ALA A 418 -11.32 -9.49 4.98
C ALA A 418 -11.08 -9.56 6.50
N TYR A 419 -11.07 -8.41 7.19
CA TYR A 419 -10.96 -8.32 8.65
C TYR A 419 -12.06 -9.15 9.37
N ASN A 420 -13.33 -8.97 8.97
CA ASN A 420 -14.44 -9.68 9.60
C ASN A 420 -14.40 -11.21 9.32
N VAL A 421 -13.95 -11.62 8.14
CA VAL A 421 -13.73 -13.03 7.80
C VAL A 421 -12.64 -13.63 8.71
N ALA A 422 -11.50 -12.95 8.84
CA ALA A 422 -10.39 -13.40 9.69
C ALA A 422 -10.78 -13.45 11.18
N LYS A 423 -11.54 -12.45 11.65
CA LYS A 423 -12.06 -12.39 13.03
C LYS A 423 -12.98 -13.58 13.34
N LEU A 424 -13.91 -13.93 12.43
CA LEU A 424 -14.78 -15.09 12.58
C LEU A 424 -14.00 -16.40 12.61
N ASN A 425 -12.89 -16.49 11.88
CA ASN A 425 -12.00 -17.65 11.89
C ASN A 425 -11.02 -17.64 13.07
N LYS A 426 -11.07 -16.63 13.94
CA LYS A 426 -10.19 -16.47 15.11
C LYS A 426 -8.70 -16.49 14.73
N CYS A 427 -8.35 -15.91 13.59
CA CYS A 427 -6.97 -15.79 13.13
C CYS A 427 -6.24 -14.71 13.93
N ASP A 428 -4.90 -14.79 14.02
CA ASP A 428 -4.08 -13.67 14.47
C ASP A 428 -4.00 -12.64 13.34
N ILE A 429 -4.81 -11.58 13.47
CA ILE A 429 -4.98 -10.57 12.41
C ILE A 429 -3.80 -9.63 12.35
N ASP A 430 -3.28 -9.22 13.52
CA ASP A 430 -2.19 -8.24 13.57
C ASP A 430 -0.83 -8.86 13.22
N LYS A 431 -0.64 -10.15 13.56
CA LYS A 431 0.61 -10.90 13.32
C LYS A 431 0.31 -12.25 12.66
N PRO A 432 -0.12 -12.24 11.39
CA PRO A 432 -0.41 -13.48 10.68
C PRO A 432 0.82 -14.40 10.63
N ARG A 433 0.57 -15.70 10.74
CA ARG A 433 1.65 -16.70 10.70
C ARG A 433 2.49 -16.60 9.43
N ASN A 434 3.79 -16.85 9.57
CA ASN A 434 4.75 -16.90 8.46
C ASN A 434 4.96 -15.56 7.70
N LEU A 435 4.46 -14.46 8.22
CA LEU A 435 4.63 -13.13 7.63
C LEU A 435 5.45 -12.23 8.56
N ALA A 436 6.20 -11.32 7.96
CA ALA A 436 6.90 -10.24 8.63
C ALA A 436 6.41 -8.90 8.10
N LYS A 437 6.41 -7.84 8.94
CA LYS A 437 5.99 -6.49 8.53
C LYS A 437 6.88 -5.91 7.43
N SER A 438 8.18 -6.18 7.50
CA SER A 438 9.17 -5.77 6.49
C SER A 438 10.00 -6.98 6.08
N VAL A 439 10.13 -7.20 4.76
CA VAL A 439 10.97 -8.25 4.19
C VAL A 439 12.33 -7.62 3.88
N THR A 440 13.27 -7.80 4.79
CA THR A 440 14.62 -7.17 4.77
C THR A 440 15.72 -8.10 4.31
N VAL A 441 15.36 -9.31 3.92
CA VAL A 441 16.24 -10.35 3.36
C VAL A 441 15.65 -10.87 2.06
N GLU A 442 16.53 -11.33 1.16
CA GLU A 442 16.17 -11.99 -0.10
C GLU A 442 16.05 -13.49 0.08
#